data_ace56978bea2d5f4d940b80b60c6ddb9
#
_entry.id   ace56978bea2d5f4d940b80b60c6ddb9
#
_cell.length_a   1.000
_cell.length_b   1.000
_cell.length_c   1.000
_cell.angle_alpha   90.00
_cell.angle_beta   90.00
_cell.angle_gamma   90.00
#
_symmetry.space_group_name_H-M   'P 1'
#
loop_
_entity.id
_entity.type
_entity.pdbx_description
1 polymer ?
#
loop_
_entity_poly.entity_id
_entity_poly.type
_entity_poly.pdbx_seq_one_letter_code
_entity_poly.pdbx_strand_id
1 'polypeptide(L)'
;KQEQVSRTLEYAYDDFVQFITGKRYKKRGNKYIEEKIHEPNWQFTALFNKKEKEARDFFKRMMGRIIFLYFIQKKGWLAVAQGKKWGEGNPDYLYDLFRKSKHKDDFYYLELVPLFFKTLNNTDSEKKTNAFRFPYLNGGLFDDSQDKKYSKLHLPEHIFQNLFETFNKYNFTIYEDAPDEHTVAVDPEMLGHIFENLLEDNR
;
A
#
# COMPACT_ATOMS: atom_id res chain seq x y z
N LYS A 1 15.03 11.60 7.06
CA LYS A 1 14.73 10.52 6.08
C LYS A 1 13.51 9.70 6.55
N GLN A 2 13.49 9.20 7.79
CA GLN A 2 12.33 8.55 8.42
C GLN A 2 11.09 9.46 8.40
N GLU A 3 11.28 10.72 8.70
CA GLU A 3 10.24 11.74 8.65
C GLU A 3 9.59 11.89 7.27
N GLN A 4 10.33 11.69 6.18
CA GLN A 4 9.77 11.83 4.83
C GLN A 4 8.86 10.64 4.45
N VAL A 5 9.20 9.41 4.84
CA VAL A 5 8.32 8.24 4.65
C VAL A 5 7.05 8.40 5.46
N SER A 6 7.17 8.81 6.73
CA SER A 6 6.02 9.08 7.59
C SER A 6 5.11 10.14 7.00
N ARG A 7 5.65 11.27 6.59
CA ARG A 7 4.87 12.35 5.94
C ARG A 7 4.18 11.89 4.67
N THR A 8 4.84 11.07 3.86
CA THR A 8 4.22 10.57 2.62
C THR A 8 3.03 9.66 2.91
N LEU A 9 3.13 8.81 3.93
CA LEU A 9 2.01 7.98 4.37
C LEU A 9 0.88 8.81 4.96
N GLU A 10 1.20 9.83 5.75
CA GLU A 10 0.21 10.77 6.29
C GLU A 10 -0.49 11.54 5.16
N TYR A 11 0.24 12.04 4.17
CA TYR A 11 -0.36 12.72 3.01
C TYR A 11 -1.25 11.78 2.18
N ALA A 12 -0.80 10.56 1.92
CA ALA A 12 -1.61 9.58 1.21
C ALA A 12 -2.91 9.25 1.98
N TYR A 13 -2.82 9.15 3.29
CA TYR A 13 -3.96 8.94 4.17
C TYR A 13 -4.94 10.14 4.15
N ASP A 14 -4.43 11.34 4.30
CA ASP A 14 -5.23 12.57 4.26
C ASP A 14 -5.88 12.77 2.88
N ASP A 15 -5.15 12.52 1.79
CA ASP A 15 -5.67 12.57 0.42
C ASP A 15 -6.80 11.55 0.21
N PHE A 16 -6.63 10.33 0.72
CA PHE A 16 -7.67 9.30 0.64
C PHE A 16 -8.92 9.70 1.43
N VAL A 17 -8.77 10.15 2.67
CA VAL A 17 -9.90 10.59 3.51
C VAL A 17 -10.62 11.76 2.85
N GLN A 18 -9.90 12.75 2.35
CA GLN A 18 -10.49 13.88 1.63
C GLN A 18 -11.21 13.43 0.36
N PHE A 19 -10.63 12.56 -0.43
CA PHE A 19 -11.25 12.03 -1.64
C PHE A 19 -12.57 11.31 -1.34
N ILE A 20 -12.59 10.44 -0.34
CA ILE A 20 -13.78 9.65 0.00
C ILE A 20 -14.85 10.49 0.69
N THR A 21 -14.48 11.26 1.72
CA THR A 21 -15.43 11.95 2.60
C THR A 21 -15.76 13.38 2.18
N GLY A 22 -14.93 13.98 1.33
CA GLY A 22 -15.02 15.41 1.00
C GLY A 22 -14.53 16.33 2.11
N LYS A 23 -13.92 15.81 3.16
CA LYS A 23 -13.51 16.54 4.35
C LYS A 23 -12.00 16.51 4.53
N ARG A 24 -11.48 17.58 5.11
CA ARG A 24 -10.08 17.73 5.52
C ARG A 24 -10.03 18.10 7.01
N TYR A 25 -9.03 17.56 7.70
CA TYR A 25 -8.77 17.87 9.11
C TYR A 25 -7.53 18.76 9.23
N LYS A 26 -7.67 19.94 9.83
CA LYS A 26 -6.58 20.88 10.10
C LYS A 26 -6.29 20.95 11.58
N LYS A 27 -5.02 20.85 11.97
CA LYS A 27 -4.61 21.06 13.36
C LYS A 27 -4.61 22.54 13.68
N ARG A 28 -5.34 22.94 14.73
CA ARG A 28 -5.30 24.27 15.35
C ARG A 28 -5.02 24.13 16.84
N GLY A 29 -3.78 24.42 17.23
CA GLY A 29 -3.31 24.14 18.60
C GLY A 29 -3.38 22.64 18.90
N ASN A 30 -4.09 22.25 19.94
CA ASN A 30 -4.26 20.85 20.36
C ASN A 30 -5.55 20.18 19.79
N LYS A 31 -6.27 20.87 18.90
CA LYS A 31 -7.53 20.35 18.33
C LYS A 31 -7.43 20.22 16.82
N TYR A 32 -8.13 19.21 16.28
CA TYR A 32 -8.38 19.09 14.86
C TYR A 32 -9.71 19.72 14.51
N ILE A 33 -9.72 20.54 13.45
CA ILE A 33 -10.92 21.19 12.92
C ILE A 33 -11.25 20.54 11.58
N GLU A 34 -12.48 20.06 11.46
CA GLU A 34 -13.04 19.53 10.23
C GLU A 34 -13.40 20.67 9.28
N GLU A 35 -13.00 20.56 8.03
CA GLU A 35 -13.33 21.48 6.96
C GLU A 35 -13.92 20.71 5.78
N LYS A 36 -15.13 21.05 5.36
CA LYS A 36 -15.73 20.50 4.14
C LYS A 36 -15.04 21.12 2.92
N ILE A 37 -14.50 20.28 2.01
CA ILE A 37 -13.82 20.70 0.80
C ILE A 37 -14.70 20.50 -0.44
N HIS A 38 -15.37 19.35 -0.52
CA HIS A 38 -16.30 19.02 -1.59
C HIS A 38 -17.36 18.04 -1.09
N GLU A 39 -18.32 17.70 -1.93
CA GLU A 39 -19.27 16.64 -1.58
C GLU A 39 -18.56 15.28 -1.48
N PRO A 40 -19.05 14.40 -0.58
CA PRO A 40 -18.48 13.04 -0.47
C PRO A 40 -18.52 12.32 -1.82
N ASN A 41 -17.50 11.51 -2.08
CA ASN A 41 -17.50 10.62 -3.22
C ASN A 41 -18.66 9.61 -3.11
N TRP A 42 -19.27 9.23 -4.23
CA TRP A 42 -20.37 8.27 -4.24
C TRP A 42 -20.02 6.93 -3.58
N GLN A 43 -18.74 6.53 -3.64
CA GLN A 43 -18.24 5.31 -3.02
C GLN A 43 -18.31 5.35 -1.49
N PHE A 44 -18.27 6.53 -0.91
CA PHE A 44 -18.41 6.69 0.54
C PHE A 44 -19.76 6.18 1.04
N THR A 45 -20.82 6.44 0.30
CA THR A 45 -22.14 5.89 0.60
C THR A 45 -22.26 4.44 0.18
N ALA A 46 -21.88 4.12 -1.07
CA ALA A 46 -22.10 2.80 -1.66
C ALA A 46 -21.27 1.68 -1.03
N LEU A 47 -20.03 1.96 -0.66
CA LEU A 47 -19.08 0.97 -0.17
C LEU A 47 -18.83 1.05 1.34
N PHE A 48 -18.85 2.24 1.91
CA PHE A 48 -18.52 2.47 3.32
C PHE A 48 -19.73 2.84 4.19
N ASN A 49 -20.94 2.90 3.64
CA ASN A 49 -22.16 3.30 4.35
C ASN A 49 -22.01 4.63 5.11
N LYS A 50 -21.24 5.56 4.57
CA LYS A 50 -20.87 6.83 5.20
C LYS A 50 -20.12 6.68 6.54
N LYS A 51 -19.51 5.51 6.78
CA LYS A 51 -18.73 5.26 7.99
C LYS A 51 -17.26 5.57 7.72
N GLU A 52 -16.84 6.73 8.19
CA GLU A 52 -15.46 7.22 8.02
C GLU A 52 -14.42 6.26 8.62
N LYS A 53 -14.73 5.67 9.78
CA LYS A 53 -13.87 4.67 10.42
C LYS A 53 -13.62 3.47 9.51
N GLU A 54 -14.63 2.95 8.83
CA GLU A 54 -14.46 1.83 7.89
C GLU A 54 -13.56 2.19 6.71
N ALA A 55 -13.69 3.41 6.18
CA ALA A 55 -12.84 3.91 5.11
C ALA A 55 -11.38 4.05 5.57
N ARG A 56 -11.15 4.59 6.75
CA ARG A 56 -9.81 4.72 7.35
C ARG A 56 -9.17 3.36 7.60
N ASP A 57 -9.90 2.43 8.19
CA ASP A 57 -9.42 1.07 8.46
C ASP A 57 -9.06 0.33 7.16
N PHE A 58 -9.87 0.48 6.11
CA PHE A 58 -9.57 -0.05 4.78
C PHE A 58 -8.24 0.50 4.25
N PHE A 59 -8.05 1.82 4.29
CA PHE A 59 -6.83 2.44 3.80
C PHE A 59 -5.58 1.95 4.55
N LYS A 60 -5.67 1.83 5.86
CA LYS A 60 -4.59 1.29 6.71
C LYS A 60 -4.22 -0.14 6.32
N ARG A 61 -5.20 -1.01 6.09
CA ARG A 61 -4.94 -2.39 5.63
C ARG A 61 -4.28 -2.41 4.24
N MET A 62 -4.77 -1.58 3.32
CA MET A 62 -4.18 -1.46 1.98
C MET A 62 -2.71 -1.02 2.07
N MET A 63 -2.41 0.00 2.87
CA MET A 63 -1.04 0.46 3.09
C MET A 63 -0.16 -0.61 3.73
N GLY A 64 -0.68 -1.36 4.70
CA GLY A 64 0.02 -2.48 5.32
C GLY A 64 0.45 -3.53 4.30
N ARG A 65 -0.42 -3.89 3.38
CA ARG A 65 -0.11 -4.82 2.29
C ARG A 65 0.96 -4.27 1.36
N ILE A 66 0.83 -3.02 0.94
CA ILE A 66 1.80 -2.37 0.04
C ILE A 66 3.19 -2.32 0.68
N ILE A 67 3.29 -1.90 1.93
CA ILE A 67 4.58 -1.80 2.63
C ILE A 67 5.20 -3.18 2.82
N PHE A 68 4.41 -4.17 3.24
CA PHE A 68 4.90 -5.54 3.36
C PHE A 68 5.48 -6.04 2.02
N LEU A 69 4.80 -5.75 0.91
CA LEU A 69 5.27 -6.15 -0.41
C LEU A 69 6.54 -5.39 -0.85
N TYR A 70 6.76 -4.17 -0.37
CA TYR A 70 8.03 -3.47 -0.60
C TYR A 70 9.21 -4.23 0.03
N PHE A 71 9.06 -4.80 1.22
CA PHE A 71 10.09 -5.68 1.79
C PHE A 71 10.26 -6.96 0.99
N ILE A 72 9.17 -7.60 0.61
CA ILE A 72 9.21 -8.86 -0.15
C ILE A 72 9.84 -8.66 -1.54
N GLN A 73 9.52 -7.58 -2.24
CA GLN A 73 10.14 -7.31 -3.54
C GLN A 73 11.63 -6.99 -3.42
N LYS A 74 12.08 -6.30 -2.36
CA LYS A 74 13.51 -6.04 -2.13
C LYS A 74 14.31 -7.32 -1.84
N LYS A 75 13.66 -8.34 -1.31
CA LYS A 75 14.23 -9.69 -1.21
C LYS A 75 14.28 -10.46 -2.54
N GLY A 76 13.74 -9.87 -3.61
CA GLY A 76 13.64 -10.53 -4.91
C GLY A 76 12.64 -11.70 -4.96
N TRP A 77 11.57 -11.62 -4.18
CA TRP A 77 10.57 -12.68 -4.09
C TRP A 77 9.32 -12.43 -4.91
N LEU A 78 9.19 -11.28 -5.56
CA LEU A 78 8.07 -10.99 -6.45
C LEU A 78 8.50 -11.14 -7.92
N ALA A 79 7.60 -11.72 -8.73
CA ALA A 79 7.79 -11.93 -10.16
C ALA A 79 9.13 -12.63 -10.50
N VAL A 80 9.38 -13.75 -9.85
CA VAL A 80 10.58 -14.58 -10.12
C VAL A 80 10.38 -15.30 -11.44
N ALA A 81 11.20 -14.97 -12.44
CA ALA A 81 11.10 -15.55 -13.77
C ALA A 81 11.37 -17.07 -13.74
N GLN A 82 10.83 -17.78 -14.74
CA GLN A 82 11.07 -19.21 -14.90
C GLN A 82 12.57 -19.49 -15.00
N GLY A 83 13.05 -20.51 -14.29
CA GLY A 83 14.48 -20.88 -14.26
C GLY A 83 15.33 -20.08 -13.29
N LYS A 84 14.81 -19.01 -12.72
CA LYS A 84 15.46 -18.22 -11.68
C LYS A 84 15.18 -18.76 -10.28
N LYS A 85 16.04 -18.42 -9.33
CA LYS A 85 15.87 -18.78 -7.90
C LYS A 85 15.06 -17.72 -7.17
N TRP A 86 14.49 -18.10 -6.04
CA TRP A 86 13.99 -17.12 -5.07
C TRP A 86 15.11 -16.17 -4.67
N GLY A 87 14.83 -14.88 -4.65
CA GLY A 87 15.83 -13.82 -4.49
C GLY A 87 16.23 -13.13 -5.80
N GLU A 88 15.90 -13.70 -6.96
CA GLU A 88 16.19 -13.15 -8.29
C GLU A 88 14.96 -12.52 -8.97
N GLY A 89 13.92 -12.20 -8.20
CA GLY A 89 12.72 -11.52 -8.69
C GLY A 89 12.93 -10.03 -8.93
N ASN A 90 11.86 -9.34 -9.27
CA ASN A 90 11.89 -7.90 -9.55
C ASN A 90 11.86 -7.08 -8.26
N PRO A 91 12.93 -6.37 -7.89
CA PRO A 91 12.96 -5.54 -6.67
C PRO A 91 12.12 -4.26 -6.77
N ASP A 92 11.64 -3.89 -7.95
CA ASP A 92 10.82 -2.71 -8.21
C ASP A 92 9.42 -3.07 -8.75
N TYR A 93 8.96 -4.28 -8.45
CA TYR A 93 7.75 -4.86 -9.05
C TYR A 93 6.51 -3.98 -8.92
N LEU A 94 6.21 -3.43 -7.74
CA LEU A 94 5.01 -2.62 -7.53
C LEU A 94 5.03 -1.33 -8.33
N TYR A 95 6.17 -0.65 -8.38
CA TYR A 95 6.30 0.57 -9.16
C TYR A 95 6.24 0.30 -10.66
N ASP A 96 6.85 -0.78 -11.13
CA ASP A 96 6.75 -1.22 -12.51
C ASP A 96 5.32 -1.57 -12.89
N LEU A 97 4.60 -2.26 -12.01
CA LEU A 97 3.18 -2.58 -12.20
C LEU A 97 2.35 -1.30 -12.35
N PHE A 98 2.57 -0.31 -11.49
CA PHE A 98 1.89 0.98 -11.55
C PHE A 98 2.22 1.74 -12.84
N ARG A 99 3.50 1.85 -13.21
CA ARG A 99 3.91 2.57 -14.43
C ARG A 99 3.35 1.95 -15.70
N LYS A 100 3.25 0.62 -15.76
CA LYS A 100 2.73 -0.13 -16.90
C LYS A 100 1.21 -0.17 -16.97
N SER A 101 0.52 0.14 -15.88
CA SER A 101 -0.94 0.17 -15.85
C SER A 101 -1.49 1.22 -16.82
N LYS A 102 -2.46 0.83 -17.64
CA LYS A 102 -3.12 1.72 -18.60
C LYS A 102 -4.21 2.58 -17.95
N HIS A 103 -4.73 2.13 -16.82
CA HIS A 103 -5.85 2.74 -16.10
C HIS A 103 -5.43 3.01 -14.66
N LYS A 104 -4.68 4.09 -14.45
CA LYS A 104 -4.05 4.39 -13.16
C LYS A 104 -5.05 4.75 -12.06
N ASP A 105 -6.20 5.33 -12.41
CA ASP A 105 -7.31 5.56 -11.45
C ASP A 105 -8.03 4.26 -11.04
N ASP A 106 -7.81 3.19 -11.78
CA ASP A 106 -8.31 1.85 -11.48
C ASP A 106 -7.21 0.90 -10.99
N PHE A 107 -6.05 1.42 -10.65
CA PHE A 107 -4.89 0.62 -10.26
C PHE A 107 -5.19 -0.30 -9.07
N TYR A 108 -5.92 0.17 -8.05
CA TYR A 108 -6.33 -0.67 -6.96
C TYR A 108 -7.20 -1.85 -7.45
N TYR A 109 -8.27 -1.54 -8.18
CA TYR A 109 -9.21 -2.55 -8.65
C TYR A 109 -8.59 -3.53 -9.65
N LEU A 110 -7.86 -3.02 -10.66
CA LEU A 110 -7.39 -3.84 -11.78
C LEU A 110 -6.06 -4.53 -11.51
N GLU A 111 -5.20 -3.97 -10.64
CA GLU A 111 -3.86 -4.49 -10.40
C GLU A 111 -3.65 -4.99 -8.97
N LEU A 112 -3.98 -4.20 -7.95
CA LEU A 112 -3.71 -4.58 -6.57
C LEU A 112 -4.66 -5.66 -6.04
N VAL A 113 -5.94 -5.59 -6.35
CA VAL A 113 -6.92 -6.61 -5.93
C VAL A 113 -6.56 -8.00 -6.47
N PRO A 114 -6.27 -8.17 -7.78
CA PRO A 114 -5.80 -9.46 -8.28
C PRO A 114 -4.48 -9.91 -7.67
N LEU A 115 -3.53 -9.00 -7.46
CA LEU A 115 -2.25 -9.31 -6.83
C LEU A 115 -2.45 -9.82 -5.39
N PHE A 116 -3.15 -9.06 -4.56
CA PHE A 116 -3.34 -9.38 -3.14
C PHE A 116 -4.13 -10.66 -2.93
N PHE A 117 -5.27 -10.79 -3.59
CA PHE A 117 -6.28 -11.78 -3.24
C PHE A 117 -6.36 -12.99 -4.17
N LYS A 118 -5.74 -12.91 -5.34
CA LYS A 118 -5.67 -14.04 -6.27
C LYS A 118 -4.25 -14.57 -6.42
N THR A 119 -3.28 -13.70 -6.71
CA THR A 119 -1.91 -14.14 -6.97
C THR A 119 -1.19 -14.54 -5.67
N LEU A 120 -1.16 -13.66 -4.67
CA LEU A 120 -0.42 -13.90 -3.42
C LEU A 120 -1.15 -14.83 -2.45
N ASN A 121 -2.45 -14.98 -2.61
CA ASN A 121 -3.28 -15.90 -1.81
C ASN A 121 -3.62 -17.19 -2.56
N ASN A 122 -2.69 -17.67 -3.39
CA ASN A 122 -2.87 -18.90 -4.16
C ASN A 122 -1.60 -19.75 -4.15
N THR A 123 -1.71 -20.99 -3.69
CA THR A 123 -0.61 -21.97 -3.67
C THR A 123 -0.03 -22.25 -5.06
N ASP A 124 -0.84 -22.13 -6.09
CA ASP A 124 -0.40 -22.36 -7.48
C ASP A 124 0.53 -21.26 -8.01
N SER A 125 0.57 -20.10 -7.35
CA SER A 125 1.44 -18.99 -7.75
C SER A 125 2.94 -19.30 -7.64
N GLU A 126 3.31 -20.29 -6.82
CA GLU A 126 4.68 -20.75 -6.64
C GLU A 126 5.14 -21.77 -7.70
N LYS A 127 4.21 -22.27 -8.52
CA LYS A 127 4.52 -23.33 -9.50
C LYS A 127 5.56 -22.87 -10.54
N LYS A 128 6.56 -23.68 -10.76
CA LYS A 128 7.62 -23.46 -11.77
C LYS A 128 7.10 -23.45 -13.22
N THR A 129 5.87 -23.88 -13.43
CA THR A 129 5.22 -23.88 -14.75
C THR A 129 4.70 -22.49 -15.14
N ASN A 130 4.56 -21.57 -14.19
CA ASN A 130 4.15 -20.20 -14.47
C ASN A 130 5.33 -19.40 -15.07
N ALA A 131 5.04 -18.45 -15.96
CA ALA A 131 6.05 -17.56 -16.52
C ALA A 131 6.79 -16.78 -15.42
N PHE A 132 6.06 -16.36 -14.39
CA PHE A 132 6.56 -15.74 -13.18
C PHE A 132 5.98 -16.44 -11.97
N ARG A 133 6.80 -16.54 -10.91
CA ARG A 133 6.40 -17.10 -9.62
C ARG A 133 6.25 -15.99 -8.59
N PHE A 134 5.26 -16.16 -7.74
CA PHE A 134 5.01 -15.31 -6.58
C PHE A 134 4.95 -16.18 -5.34
N PRO A 135 5.35 -15.68 -4.15
CA PRO A 135 5.23 -16.44 -2.93
C PRO A 135 3.76 -16.62 -2.56
N TYR A 136 3.42 -17.74 -1.95
CA TYR A 136 2.13 -17.93 -1.30
C TYR A 136 2.19 -17.29 0.09
N LEU A 137 1.48 -16.18 0.24
CA LEU A 137 1.42 -15.44 1.50
C LEU A 137 0.13 -15.82 2.25
N ASN A 138 0.22 -16.90 3.00
CA ASN A 138 -0.85 -17.39 3.84
C ASN A 138 -0.87 -16.59 5.16
N GLY A 139 -2.02 -16.05 5.50
CA GLY A 139 -2.23 -15.29 6.72
C GLY A 139 -3.22 -14.15 6.53
N GLY A 140 -3.75 -13.58 7.62
CA GLY A 140 -4.83 -12.59 7.58
C GLY A 140 -4.57 -11.35 6.73
N LEU A 141 -3.31 -11.03 6.41
CA LEU A 141 -2.97 -9.83 5.65
C LEU A 141 -3.49 -9.87 4.20
N PHE A 142 -3.42 -11.04 3.53
CA PHE A 142 -3.86 -11.22 2.14
C PHE A 142 -5.16 -12.04 2.02
N ASP A 143 -5.89 -12.20 3.10
CA ASP A 143 -7.25 -12.71 3.10
C ASP A 143 -8.22 -11.60 2.64
N ASP A 144 -9.14 -11.94 1.73
CA ASP A 144 -10.09 -10.98 1.17
C ASP A 144 -11.34 -10.77 2.01
N SER A 145 -11.52 -11.54 3.10
CA SER A 145 -12.77 -11.58 3.87
C SER A 145 -13.24 -10.21 4.36
N GLN A 146 -12.31 -9.32 4.74
CA GLN A 146 -12.62 -7.97 5.19
C GLN A 146 -12.80 -6.98 4.05
N ASP A 147 -12.09 -7.15 2.94
CA ASP A 147 -11.96 -6.14 1.89
C ASP A 147 -12.62 -6.51 0.56
N LYS A 148 -13.25 -7.70 0.49
CA LYS A 148 -13.94 -8.18 -0.71
C LYS A 148 -14.98 -7.19 -1.24
N LYS A 149 -15.72 -6.55 -0.35
CA LYS A 149 -16.72 -5.53 -0.69
C LYS A 149 -16.14 -4.27 -1.32
N TYR A 150 -14.83 -4.01 -1.11
CA TYR A 150 -14.11 -2.85 -1.66
C TYR A 150 -13.31 -3.19 -2.93
N SER A 151 -13.43 -4.41 -3.46
CA SER A 151 -12.62 -4.87 -4.59
C SER A 151 -12.76 -4.03 -5.86
N LYS A 152 -13.85 -3.30 -6.02
CA LYS A 152 -14.10 -2.42 -7.17
C LYS A 152 -13.92 -0.93 -6.84
N LEU A 153 -13.23 -0.61 -5.77
CA LEU A 153 -12.98 0.78 -5.38
C LEU A 153 -12.07 1.47 -6.39
N HIS A 154 -12.46 2.67 -6.81
CA HIS A 154 -11.69 3.56 -7.67
C HIS A 154 -10.96 4.59 -6.82
N LEU A 155 -9.64 4.68 -6.96
CA LEU A 155 -8.80 5.63 -6.23
C LEU A 155 -8.01 6.50 -7.21
N PRO A 156 -7.82 7.81 -6.90
CA PRO A 156 -7.06 8.70 -7.77
C PRO A 156 -5.62 8.23 -7.97
N GLU A 157 -5.12 8.38 -9.20
CA GLU A 157 -3.74 8.04 -9.57
C GLU A 157 -2.71 8.66 -8.62
N HIS A 158 -2.89 9.91 -8.22
CA HIS A 158 -1.90 10.64 -7.43
C HIS A 158 -1.61 10.02 -6.06
N ILE A 159 -2.57 9.28 -5.46
CA ILE A 159 -2.34 8.58 -4.19
C ILE A 159 -1.21 7.56 -4.35
N PHE A 160 -1.26 6.74 -5.40
CA PHE A 160 -0.25 5.72 -5.66
C PHE A 160 1.04 6.30 -6.24
N GLN A 161 0.94 7.28 -7.12
CA GLN A 161 2.11 7.91 -7.73
C GLN A 161 3.03 8.52 -6.68
N ASN A 162 2.50 9.37 -5.82
CA ASN A 162 3.28 10.02 -4.76
C ASN A 162 3.88 9.00 -3.79
N LEU A 163 3.12 7.96 -3.46
CA LEU A 163 3.54 6.89 -2.57
C LEU A 163 4.73 6.12 -3.16
N PHE A 164 4.59 5.61 -4.38
CA PHE A 164 5.61 4.80 -5.03
C PHE A 164 6.87 5.61 -5.40
N GLU A 165 6.72 6.83 -5.88
CA GLU A 165 7.86 7.73 -6.14
C GLU A 165 8.68 7.99 -4.88
N THR A 166 8.03 8.12 -3.73
CA THR A 166 8.75 8.29 -2.47
C THR A 166 9.37 6.98 -2.01
N PHE A 167 8.62 5.89 -1.99
CA PHE A 167 9.12 4.60 -1.52
C PHE A 167 10.30 4.08 -2.34
N ASN A 168 10.33 4.35 -3.65
CA ASN A 168 11.46 3.94 -4.50
C ASN A 168 12.76 4.70 -4.21
N LYS A 169 12.70 5.82 -3.47
CA LYS A 169 13.90 6.54 -3.03
C LYS A 169 14.55 5.91 -1.80
N TYR A 170 13.87 4.93 -1.18
CA TYR A 170 14.33 4.28 0.04
C TYR A 170 14.55 2.79 -0.17
N ASN A 171 15.49 2.25 0.60
CA ASN A 171 15.75 0.82 0.61
C ASN A 171 14.97 0.16 1.75
N PHE A 172 14.07 -0.76 1.40
CA PHE A 172 13.25 -1.53 2.34
C PHE A 172 13.99 -2.85 2.68
N THR A 173 15.08 -2.76 3.45
CA THR A 173 15.87 -3.93 3.86
C THR A 173 15.66 -4.25 5.34
N ILE A 174 15.78 -5.55 5.68
CA ILE A 174 15.68 -6.05 7.06
C ILE A 174 17.06 -6.05 7.75
N TYR A 175 18.16 -5.86 7.00
CA TYR A 175 19.52 -5.92 7.52
C TYR A 175 20.27 -4.62 7.29
N GLU A 176 20.82 -4.06 8.39
CA GLU A 176 21.64 -2.84 8.41
C GLU A 176 23.12 -3.06 8.03
N ASP A 177 23.54 -4.28 7.73
CA ASP A 177 24.96 -4.69 7.64
C ASP A 177 25.56 -4.66 6.24
N ALA A 178 25.09 -3.82 5.31
CA ALA A 178 25.80 -3.61 4.05
C ALA A 178 26.64 -2.32 4.13
N PRO A 179 27.99 -2.42 4.20
CA PRO A 179 28.87 -1.27 4.47
C PRO A 179 28.94 -0.21 3.36
N ASP A 180 28.42 -0.47 2.17
CA ASP A 180 28.71 0.34 0.98
C ASP A 180 27.50 0.96 0.26
N GLU A 181 26.29 0.88 0.82
CA GLU A 181 25.15 1.52 0.18
C GLU A 181 24.66 2.73 1.00
N HIS A 182 24.86 3.92 0.44
CA HIS A 182 24.26 5.20 0.90
C HIS A 182 22.73 5.23 0.80
N THR A 183 22.08 4.11 0.68
CA THR A 183 20.64 3.93 0.61
C THR A 183 20.08 3.80 2.03
N VAL A 184 19.09 4.61 2.32
CA VAL A 184 18.43 4.62 3.63
C VAL A 184 17.59 3.36 3.78
N ALA A 185 18.02 2.47 4.64
CA ALA A 185 17.20 1.36 5.09
C ALA A 185 15.98 1.90 5.85
N VAL A 186 14.81 1.37 5.53
CA VAL A 186 13.58 1.59 6.28
C VAL A 186 13.41 0.37 7.18
N ASP A 187 13.56 0.59 8.47
CA ASP A 187 13.46 -0.45 9.48
C ASP A 187 12.00 -0.90 9.65
N PRO A 188 11.72 -2.22 9.72
CA PRO A 188 10.40 -2.75 10.04
C PRO A 188 9.82 -2.22 11.35
N GLU A 189 10.65 -2.01 12.38
CA GLU A 189 10.23 -1.44 13.66
C GLU A 189 9.76 0.00 13.49
N MET A 190 10.50 0.79 12.71
CA MET A 190 10.10 2.16 12.38
C MET A 190 8.75 2.20 11.64
N LEU A 191 8.53 1.30 10.70
CA LEU A 191 7.24 1.20 10.02
C LEU A 191 6.12 0.81 10.96
N GLY A 192 6.39 -0.08 11.91
CA GLY A 192 5.47 -0.42 12.99
C GLY A 192 5.03 0.83 13.75
N HIS A 193 5.96 1.68 14.17
CA HIS A 193 5.65 2.95 14.86
C HIS A 193 4.90 3.94 13.97
N ILE A 194 5.24 4.05 12.69
CA ILE A 194 4.49 4.88 11.75
C ILE A 194 3.04 4.38 11.63
N PHE A 195 2.85 3.06 11.53
CA PHE A 195 1.53 2.46 11.49
C PHE A 195 0.75 2.65 12.78
N GLU A 196 1.38 2.47 13.92
CA GLU A 196 0.76 2.74 15.22
C GLU A 196 0.28 4.18 15.30
N ASN A 197 1.12 5.14 14.91
CA ASN A 197 0.74 6.57 14.88
C ASN A 197 -0.41 6.87 13.90
N LEU A 198 -0.45 6.17 12.76
CA LEU A 198 -1.59 6.26 11.83
C LEU A 198 -2.82 5.52 12.37
N LEU A 199 -2.62 4.51 13.22
CA LEU A 199 -3.67 3.72 13.84
C LEU A 199 -4.26 4.39 15.08
N GLU A 200 -3.47 5.16 15.81
CA GLU A 200 -3.96 5.98 16.93
C GLU A 200 -4.77 7.16 16.38
N ASP A 201 -6.04 6.85 16.07
CA ASP A 201 -7.03 7.86 15.70
C ASP A 201 -7.40 8.71 16.92
N ASN A 202 -6.52 9.62 17.28
CA ASN A 202 -6.87 10.77 18.10
C ASN A 202 -7.42 11.95 17.25
N ARG A 203 -7.85 11.65 16.02
CA ARG A 203 -8.43 12.62 15.09
C ARG A 203 -9.94 12.50 15.02
#